data_478e451aa61514da6980f6667bcd5680
#
_entry.id   478e451aa61514da6980f6667bcd5680
#
_cell.length_a   1.000
_cell.length_b   1.000
_cell.length_c   1.000
_cell.angle_alpha   90.00
_cell.angle_beta   90.00
_cell.angle_gamma   90.00
#
_symmetry.space_group_name_H-M   'P 1'
#
loop_
_entity.id
_entity.type
_entity.pdbx_description
1 polymer ?
#
loop_
_entity_poly.entity_id
_entity_poly.type
_entity_poly.pdbx_seq_one_letter_code
_entity_poly.pdbx_strand_id
1 'polypeptide(L)'
;MAIYRNVQMSFWTDTKIIDDFSPEEKYLYLYFLTNPHTNLSGCYEISLKQIEYETGISIKNIKVYISRLQDVHRVIIYAKKTREILIIHWSKYNWTASEKYRKPLFKEIQAVKDPNFKRYLSELFNGIDTVSIPYASGIDTTDTVTDTDTVININKRSTPKFKKPTADEVREYCNERRNGIDAQSFIDFYDARGWKLTKGVGMKDWKAAIRTWEKNRKSNAQKVKPPERDYDFDALELKLLNSN
;
A
#
# COMPACT_ATOMS: atom_id res chain seq x y z
N MET A 1 11.81 -19.74 20.52
CA MET A 1 10.91 -19.50 19.38
C MET A 1 11.67 -18.67 18.37
N ALA A 2 11.78 -19.09 17.10
CA ALA A 2 12.48 -18.30 16.11
C ALA A 2 11.65 -17.03 15.83
N ILE A 3 12.28 -15.87 16.03
CA ILE A 3 11.67 -14.58 15.69
C ILE A 3 12.07 -14.26 14.25
N TYR A 4 11.10 -14.10 13.37
CA TYR A 4 11.33 -13.71 11.98
C TYR A 4 10.46 -12.51 11.60
N ARG A 5 10.89 -11.78 10.58
CA ARG A 5 10.12 -10.70 9.96
C ARG A 5 9.83 -11.04 8.51
N ASN A 6 8.59 -10.89 8.11
CA ASN A 6 8.20 -11.08 6.72
C ASN A 6 8.54 -9.81 5.91
N VAL A 7 9.27 -10.01 4.81
CA VAL A 7 9.47 -9.00 3.79
C VAL A 7 8.65 -9.39 2.59
N GLN A 8 7.85 -8.48 2.08
CA GLN A 8 7.05 -8.76 0.89
C GLN A 8 7.95 -8.91 -0.34
N MET A 9 7.65 -9.86 -1.19
CA MET A 9 8.39 -10.07 -2.45
C MET A 9 8.33 -8.85 -3.37
N SER A 10 7.25 -8.06 -3.26
CA SER A 10 7.09 -6.79 -3.96
C SER A 10 8.21 -5.77 -3.68
N PHE A 11 8.97 -5.92 -2.58
CA PHE A 11 10.19 -5.13 -2.35
C PHE A 11 11.16 -5.20 -3.53
N TRP A 12 11.29 -6.36 -4.16
CA TRP A 12 12.22 -6.58 -5.28
C TRP A 12 11.64 -6.24 -6.65
N THR A 13 10.32 -6.03 -6.74
CA THR A 13 9.60 -5.70 -7.97
C THR A 13 9.05 -4.26 -7.98
N ASP A 14 9.23 -3.52 -6.89
CA ASP A 14 8.85 -2.11 -6.81
C ASP A 14 9.79 -1.28 -7.69
N THR A 15 9.23 -0.59 -8.68
CA THR A 15 9.99 0.22 -9.65
C THR A 15 10.82 1.29 -8.96
N LYS A 16 10.30 1.93 -7.91
CA LYS A 16 11.03 2.92 -7.14
C LYS A 16 12.28 2.32 -6.47
N ILE A 17 12.16 1.11 -5.92
CA ILE A 17 13.30 0.43 -5.31
C ILE A 17 14.29 -0.04 -6.37
N ILE A 18 13.80 -0.51 -7.52
CA ILE A 18 14.67 -0.99 -8.61
C ILE A 18 15.48 0.16 -9.21
N ASP A 19 14.81 1.25 -9.57
CA ASP A 19 15.37 2.30 -10.40
C ASP A 19 16.10 3.38 -9.58
N ASP A 20 15.59 3.73 -8.38
CA ASP A 20 16.07 4.89 -7.64
C ASP A 20 17.03 4.57 -6.50
N PHE A 21 17.00 3.34 -5.94
CA PHE A 21 17.82 2.98 -4.80
C PHE A 21 19.17 2.38 -5.22
N SER A 22 20.26 2.86 -4.61
CA SER A 22 21.54 2.17 -4.74
C SER A 22 21.51 0.81 -4.01
N PRO A 23 22.43 -0.12 -4.35
CA PRO A 23 22.53 -1.41 -3.64
C PRO A 23 22.67 -1.26 -2.13
N GLU A 24 23.45 -0.26 -1.69
CA GLU A 24 23.68 0.00 -0.27
C GLU A 24 22.44 0.58 0.41
N GLU A 25 21.67 1.42 -0.29
CA GLU A 25 20.39 1.94 0.19
C GLU A 25 19.35 0.83 0.29
N LYS A 26 19.29 -0.08 -0.70
CA LYS A 26 18.44 -1.28 -0.63
C LYS A 26 18.80 -2.14 0.58
N TYR A 27 20.09 -2.39 0.78
CA TYR A 27 20.58 -3.16 1.91
C TYR A 27 20.23 -2.50 3.25
N LEU A 28 20.50 -1.20 3.40
CA LEU A 28 20.20 -0.47 4.63
C LEU A 28 18.70 -0.38 4.90
N TYR A 29 17.88 -0.20 3.87
CA TYR A 29 16.42 -0.19 4.03
C TYR A 29 15.89 -1.56 4.43
N LEU A 30 16.38 -2.63 3.78
CA LEU A 30 16.04 -4.00 4.15
C LEU A 30 16.44 -4.32 5.58
N TYR A 31 17.63 -3.85 6.01
CA TYR A 31 18.07 -3.94 7.40
C TYR A 31 17.09 -3.26 8.35
N PHE A 32 16.63 -2.03 8.05
CA PHE A 32 15.64 -1.35 8.90
C PHE A 32 14.30 -2.09 8.98
N LEU A 33 13.91 -2.83 7.95
CA LEU A 33 12.69 -3.62 7.96
C LEU A 33 12.81 -4.92 8.79
N THR A 34 14.03 -5.47 8.95
CA THR A 34 14.23 -6.85 9.42
C THR A 34 15.13 -7.01 10.63
N ASN A 35 15.82 -5.95 11.09
CA ASN A 35 16.74 -6.05 12.22
C ASN A 35 16.03 -6.45 13.54
N PRO A 36 16.76 -6.98 14.53
CA PRO A 36 16.17 -7.49 15.77
C PRO A 36 15.52 -6.42 16.66
N HIS A 37 15.78 -5.13 16.42
CA HIS A 37 15.19 -4.02 17.18
C HIS A 37 13.80 -3.62 16.68
N THR A 38 13.36 -4.14 15.51
CA THR A 38 12.04 -3.84 14.97
C THR A 38 10.93 -4.31 15.90
N ASN A 39 9.88 -3.50 16.00
CA ASN A 39 8.74 -3.76 16.87
C ASN A 39 7.40 -3.71 16.07
N LEU A 40 6.28 -3.78 16.76
CA LEU A 40 4.97 -3.76 16.10
C LEU A 40 4.62 -2.39 15.52
N SER A 41 5.10 -1.31 16.16
CA SER A 41 4.78 0.05 15.73
C SER A 41 5.52 0.49 14.46
N GLY A 42 6.67 -0.13 14.16
CA GLY A 42 7.60 0.32 13.11
C GLY A 42 8.40 1.57 13.49
N CYS A 43 8.37 1.91 14.77
CA CYS A 43 9.17 2.98 15.36
C CYS A 43 9.98 2.43 16.54
N TYR A 44 11.31 2.49 16.46
CA TYR A 44 12.18 1.91 17.48
C TYR A 44 13.48 2.70 17.62
N GLU A 45 14.11 2.58 18.80
CA GLU A 45 15.40 3.22 19.06
C GLU A 45 16.54 2.41 18.46
N ILE A 46 17.43 3.09 17.72
CA ILE A 46 18.66 2.52 17.19
C ILE A 46 19.71 3.61 16.99
N SER A 47 20.93 3.36 17.51
CA SER A 47 22.03 4.29 17.36
C SER A 47 22.81 4.08 16.06
N LEU A 48 23.45 5.13 15.54
CA LEU A 48 24.31 5.00 14.35
C LEU A 48 25.46 4.02 14.55
N LYS A 49 25.99 3.90 15.78
CA LYS A 49 27.02 2.91 16.12
C LYS A 49 26.49 1.49 16.04
N GLN A 50 25.25 1.28 16.46
CA GLN A 50 24.59 -0.03 16.37
C GLN A 50 24.39 -0.42 14.90
N ILE A 51 23.91 0.52 14.07
CA ILE A 51 23.75 0.30 12.63
C ILE A 51 25.09 -0.05 11.99
N GLU A 52 26.17 0.67 12.32
CA GLU A 52 27.53 0.40 11.83
C GLU A 52 28.01 -1.01 12.21
N TYR A 53 27.82 -1.38 13.48
CA TYR A 53 28.22 -2.68 13.98
C TYR A 53 27.48 -3.84 13.30
N GLU A 54 26.18 -3.70 13.09
CA GLU A 54 25.34 -4.76 12.52
C GLU A 54 25.40 -4.84 10.99
N THR A 55 25.64 -3.71 10.30
CA THR A 55 25.64 -3.66 8.83
C THR A 55 27.03 -3.67 8.21
N GLY A 56 28.07 -3.30 8.98
CA GLY A 56 29.41 -3.07 8.47
C GLY A 56 29.57 -1.78 7.64
N ILE A 57 28.51 -0.96 7.53
CA ILE A 57 28.57 0.31 6.83
C ILE A 57 29.11 1.39 7.76
N SER A 58 30.10 2.18 7.33
CA SER A 58 30.66 3.25 8.18
C SER A 58 29.60 4.31 8.53
N ILE A 59 29.70 4.89 9.75
CA ILE A 59 28.78 5.95 10.22
C ILE A 59 28.67 7.11 9.20
N LYS A 60 29.76 7.44 8.50
CA LYS A 60 29.76 8.48 7.47
C LYS A 60 28.77 8.15 6.36
N ASN A 61 28.82 6.93 5.83
CA ASN A 61 27.95 6.46 4.76
C ASN A 61 26.51 6.25 5.26
N ILE A 62 26.34 5.70 6.47
CA ILE A 62 25.01 5.55 7.11
C ILE A 62 24.26 6.89 7.15
N LYS A 63 24.93 7.98 7.53
CA LYS A 63 24.31 9.32 7.56
C LYS A 63 23.87 9.78 6.17
N VAL A 64 24.65 9.50 5.14
CA VAL A 64 24.31 9.83 3.75
C VAL A 64 23.10 9.01 3.31
N TYR A 65 23.12 7.70 3.53
CA TYR A 65 22.02 6.82 3.11
C TYR A 65 20.73 7.10 3.89
N ILE A 66 20.81 7.36 5.20
CA ILE A 66 19.64 7.78 5.99
C ILE A 66 19.04 9.07 5.43
N SER A 67 19.87 10.08 5.10
CA SER A 67 19.38 11.32 4.50
C SER A 67 18.69 11.04 3.17
N ARG A 68 19.25 10.21 2.30
CA ARG A 68 18.62 9.85 1.02
C ARG A 68 17.32 9.07 1.20
N LEU A 69 17.31 8.06 2.09
CA LEU A 69 16.10 7.29 2.42
C LEU A 69 14.99 8.17 3.01
N GLN A 70 15.35 9.23 3.74
CA GLN A 70 14.41 10.18 4.34
C GLN A 70 13.97 11.25 3.33
N ASP A 71 14.92 11.97 2.72
CA ASP A 71 14.66 13.23 2.01
C ASP A 71 14.29 12.98 0.53
N VAL A 72 14.91 11.96 -0.10
CA VAL A 72 14.68 11.59 -1.50
C VAL A 72 13.61 10.51 -1.59
N HIS A 73 13.84 9.37 -0.93
CA HIS A 73 12.95 8.20 -1.05
C HIS A 73 11.74 8.26 -0.13
N ARG A 74 11.79 9.04 0.96
CA ARG A 74 10.69 9.25 1.92
C ARG A 74 10.13 7.93 2.48
N VAL A 75 11.01 6.98 2.78
CA VAL A 75 10.61 5.65 3.31
C VAL A 75 10.87 5.50 4.80
N ILE A 76 11.71 6.35 5.37
CA ILE A 76 12.00 6.41 6.81
C ILE A 76 12.09 7.85 7.29
N ILE A 77 12.02 8.05 8.61
CA ILE A 77 12.44 9.29 9.28
C ILE A 77 13.31 8.91 10.48
N TYR A 78 14.46 9.58 10.64
CA TYR A 78 15.38 9.34 11.76
C TYR A 78 15.47 10.55 12.69
N ALA A 79 15.01 10.41 13.93
CA ALA A 79 15.08 11.43 14.96
C ALA A 79 16.42 11.38 15.70
N LYS A 80 17.35 12.27 15.36
CA LYS A 80 18.72 12.29 15.93
C LYS A 80 18.74 12.46 17.45
N LYS A 81 17.78 13.20 18.04
CA LYS A 81 17.72 13.48 19.48
C LYS A 81 17.34 12.24 20.29
N THR A 82 16.31 11.52 19.86
CA THR A 82 15.79 10.33 20.53
C THR A 82 16.45 9.06 20.02
N ARG A 83 17.21 9.14 18.90
CA ARG A 83 17.78 7.99 18.18
C ARG A 83 16.71 7.00 17.73
N GLU A 84 15.51 7.47 17.45
CA GLU A 84 14.43 6.66 16.95
C GLU A 84 14.34 6.74 15.43
N ILE A 85 14.05 5.60 14.82
CA ILE A 85 13.70 5.49 13.42
C ILE A 85 12.21 5.17 13.30
N LEU A 86 11.53 5.86 12.42
CA LEU A 86 10.16 5.59 12.01
C LEU A 86 10.15 5.11 10.56
N ILE A 87 9.61 3.92 10.31
CA ILE A 87 9.42 3.38 8.96
C ILE A 87 8.06 3.85 8.44
N ILE A 88 8.08 4.65 7.38
CA ILE A 88 6.86 5.16 6.76
C ILE A 88 6.12 3.99 6.10
N HIS A 89 4.78 4.00 6.16
CA HIS A 89 3.90 2.92 5.65
C HIS A 89 4.03 1.55 6.34
N TRP A 90 4.79 1.46 7.45
CA TRP A 90 4.87 0.22 8.22
C TRP A 90 3.49 -0.34 8.57
N SER A 91 2.58 0.52 8.98
CA SER A 91 1.20 0.17 9.33
C SER A 91 0.44 -0.54 8.20
N LYS A 92 0.67 -0.12 6.95
CA LYS A 92 0.00 -0.69 5.77
C LYS A 92 0.28 -2.19 5.61
N TYR A 93 1.47 -2.64 5.98
CA TYR A 93 1.94 -4.01 5.74
C TYR A 93 1.98 -4.88 6.99
N ASN A 94 2.10 -4.26 8.16
CA ASN A 94 2.39 -4.99 9.41
C ASN A 94 1.30 -4.88 10.47
N TRP A 95 0.39 -3.90 10.38
CA TRP A 95 -0.68 -3.77 11.35
C TRP A 95 -1.89 -4.61 10.96
N THR A 96 -2.53 -5.21 11.97
CA THR A 96 -3.76 -5.98 11.81
C THR A 96 -4.84 -5.47 12.76
N ALA A 97 -6.10 -5.64 12.38
CA ALA A 97 -7.25 -5.28 13.21
C ALA A 97 -7.49 -6.27 14.39
N SER A 98 -6.62 -7.25 14.59
CA SER A 98 -6.77 -8.26 15.62
C SER A 98 -6.59 -7.64 17.02
N GLU A 99 -7.52 -7.91 17.92
CA GLU A 99 -7.48 -7.51 19.34
C GLU A 99 -6.17 -7.90 20.03
N LYS A 100 -5.60 -9.06 19.69
CA LYS A 100 -4.31 -9.54 20.23
C LYS A 100 -3.15 -8.61 19.91
N TYR A 101 -3.21 -7.91 18.76
CA TYR A 101 -2.18 -6.95 18.31
C TYR A 101 -2.42 -5.54 18.85
N ARG A 102 -3.67 -5.17 19.06
CA ARG A 102 -4.05 -3.80 19.38
C ARG A 102 -3.47 -3.31 20.70
N LYS A 103 -3.59 -4.10 21.77
CA LYS A 103 -3.07 -3.73 23.11
C LYS A 103 -1.54 -3.61 23.13
N PRO A 104 -0.76 -4.60 22.63
CA PRO A 104 0.69 -4.47 22.53
C PRO A 104 1.14 -3.30 21.65
N LEU A 105 0.51 -3.10 20.49
CA LEU A 105 0.80 -2.00 19.58
C LEU A 105 0.58 -0.64 20.25
N PHE A 106 -0.56 -0.46 20.94
CA PHE A 106 -0.83 0.77 21.69
C PHE A 106 0.25 1.05 22.74
N LYS A 107 0.66 0.02 23.49
CA LYS A 107 1.73 0.14 24.49
C LYS A 107 3.06 0.61 23.85
N GLU A 108 3.44 0.04 22.71
CA GLU A 108 4.64 0.46 21.99
C GLU A 108 4.55 1.90 21.49
N ILE A 109 3.40 2.31 20.93
CA ILE A 109 3.18 3.70 20.49
C ILE A 109 3.31 4.66 21.68
N GLN A 110 2.78 4.31 22.85
CA GLN A 110 2.92 5.14 24.05
C GLN A 110 4.36 5.25 24.55
N ALA A 111 5.21 4.26 24.28
CA ALA A 111 6.61 4.24 24.65
C ALA A 111 7.52 5.06 23.72
N VAL A 112 7.03 5.50 22.54
CA VAL A 112 7.79 6.34 21.59
C VAL A 112 8.16 7.66 22.25
N LYS A 113 9.44 8.04 22.15
CA LYS A 113 10.04 9.20 22.82
C LYS A 113 9.84 10.49 21.99
N ASP A 114 9.95 10.40 20.67
CA ASP A 114 9.76 11.56 19.80
C ASP A 114 8.27 11.93 19.73
N PRO A 115 7.90 13.16 20.14
CA PRO A 115 6.49 13.56 20.22
C PRO A 115 5.80 13.62 18.85
N ASN A 116 6.53 13.89 17.76
CA ASN A 116 5.97 13.92 16.41
C ASN A 116 5.68 12.49 15.92
N PHE A 117 6.61 11.56 16.17
CA PHE A 117 6.38 10.15 15.83
C PHE A 117 5.23 9.56 16.63
N LYS A 118 5.18 9.85 17.94
CA LYS A 118 4.08 9.40 18.78
C LYS A 118 2.73 9.92 18.31
N ARG A 119 2.64 11.22 17.96
CA ARG A 119 1.41 11.80 17.43
C ARG A 119 1.00 11.14 16.13
N TYR A 120 1.91 11.03 15.17
CA TYR A 120 1.67 10.39 13.87
C TYR A 120 1.15 8.94 14.02
N LEU A 121 1.82 8.13 14.83
CA LEU A 121 1.41 6.75 15.09
C LEU A 121 0.07 6.64 15.82
N SER A 122 -0.20 7.57 16.76
CA SER A 122 -1.48 7.62 17.46
C SER A 122 -2.64 7.98 16.54
N GLU A 123 -2.44 8.90 15.60
CA GLU A 123 -3.43 9.25 14.57
C GLU A 123 -3.72 8.05 13.65
N LEU A 124 -2.67 7.36 13.20
CA LEU A 124 -2.83 6.13 12.42
C LEU A 124 -3.54 5.02 13.20
N PHE A 125 -3.19 4.84 14.47
CA PHE A 125 -3.80 3.83 15.33
C PHE A 125 -5.30 4.07 15.53
N ASN A 126 -5.70 5.32 15.76
CA ASN A 126 -7.11 5.71 15.88
C ASN A 126 -7.87 5.57 14.55
N GLY A 127 -7.18 5.68 13.42
CA GLY A 127 -7.75 5.46 12.09
C GLY A 127 -7.99 3.98 11.74
N ILE A 128 -7.40 3.02 12.46
CA ILE A 128 -7.59 1.58 12.22
C ILE A 128 -9.05 1.17 12.40
N ASP A 129 -9.79 1.81 13.31
CA ASP A 129 -11.21 1.53 13.55
C ASP A 129 -12.11 1.94 12.37
N THR A 130 -11.61 2.80 11.47
CA THR A 130 -12.37 3.33 10.33
C THR A 130 -11.96 2.71 8.99
N VAL A 131 -10.87 1.97 8.94
CA VAL A 131 -10.35 1.35 7.71
C VAL A 131 -10.14 -0.13 7.95
N SER A 132 -11.04 -0.96 7.42
CA SER A 132 -10.79 -2.39 7.27
C SER A 132 -9.55 -2.54 6.38
N ILE A 133 -8.41 -2.91 6.98
CA ILE A 133 -7.19 -3.24 6.22
C ILE A 133 -7.54 -4.49 5.42
N PRO A 134 -7.47 -4.47 4.07
CA PRO A 134 -7.61 -5.69 3.30
C PRO A 134 -6.43 -6.60 3.65
N TYR A 135 -6.68 -7.68 4.36
CA TYR A 135 -5.71 -8.74 4.52
C TYR A 135 -5.38 -9.27 3.13
N ALA A 136 -4.11 -9.22 2.78
CA ALA A 136 -3.61 -9.66 1.50
C ALA A 136 -3.87 -11.14 1.29
N SER A 137 -4.91 -11.45 0.54
CA SER A 137 -5.01 -12.67 -0.23
C SER A 137 -5.13 -12.26 -1.69
N GLY A 138 -4.08 -12.48 -2.46
CA GLY A 138 -4.11 -12.29 -3.91
C GLY A 138 -3.31 -11.07 -4.38
N ILE A 139 -2.18 -11.36 -4.91
CA ILE A 139 -1.30 -10.54 -5.73
C ILE A 139 -2.15 -9.83 -6.79
N ASP A 140 -2.13 -8.51 -6.79
CA ASP A 140 -2.30 -7.77 -8.04
C ASP A 140 -1.35 -6.57 -8.02
N THR A 141 -0.33 -6.69 -8.82
CA THR A 141 0.71 -5.71 -9.09
C THR A 141 0.12 -4.66 -10.01
N THR A 142 -0.11 -3.48 -9.52
CA THR A 142 0.06 -2.17 -10.19
C THR A 142 -0.61 -1.08 -9.36
N ASP A 143 0.10 -0.51 -8.43
CA ASP A 143 -0.21 0.83 -7.97
C ASP A 143 1.00 1.73 -8.25
N THR A 144 0.92 2.36 -9.41
CA THR A 144 1.70 3.54 -9.72
C THR A 144 1.30 4.62 -8.72
N VAL A 145 2.15 4.86 -7.74
CA VAL A 145 2.01 5.99 -6.83
C VAL A 145 2.38 7.24 -7.61
N THR A 146 1.38 7.94 -8.08
CA THR A 146 1.54 9.34 -8.52
C THR A 146 1.73 10.18 -7.26
N ASP A 147 2.96 10.66 -7.07
CA ASP A 147 3.26 11.71 -6.10
C ASP A 147 2.36 12.92 -6.36
N THR A 148 1.54 13.23 -5.40
CA THR A 148 0.99 14.57 -5.28
C THR A 148 1.45 15.12 -3.94
N ASP A 149 2.34 16.10 -3.99
CA ASP A 149 2.77 16.90 -2.87
C ASP A 149 1.58 17.34 -2.03
N THR A 150 1.49 16.82 -0.81
CA THR A 150 0.60 17.39 0.19
C THR A 150 1.44 17.97 1.32
N VAL A 151 1.76 19.25 1.18
CA VAL A 151 2.16 20.11 2.27
C VAL A 151 1.13 19.96 3.39
N ILE A 152 1.57 19.58 4.57
CA ILE A 152 0.73 19.44 5.76
C ILE A 152 0.22 20.82 6.14
N ASN A 153 -0.99 21.13 5.72
CA ASN A 153 -1.75 22.27 6.20
C ASN A 153 -2.80 21.76 7.19
N ILE A 154 -2.53 22.02 8.49
CA ILE A 154 -3.42 21.65 9.58
C ILE A 154 -4.60 22.62 9.56
N ASN A 155 -5.68 22.24 8.88
CA ASN A 155 -6.98 22.84 9.13
C ASN A 155 -8.04 21.74 9.21
N LYS A 156 -8.65 21.64 10.39
CA LYS A 156 -9.82 20.81 10.66
C LYS A 156 -10.85 20.97 9.56
N ARG A 157 -11.12 19.91 8.80
CA ARG A 157 -12.35 19.82 8.01
C ARG A 157 -13.12 18.58 8.45
N SER A 158 -14.30 18.85 8.98
CA SER A 158 -15.37 17.87 9.19
C SER A 158 -15.58 17.08 7.90
N THR A 159 -15.52 15.75 7.98
CA THR A 159 -15.85 14.86 6.86
C THR A 159 -17.29 15.11 6.44
N PRO A 160 -17.56 15.48 5.18
CA PRO A 160 -18.93 15.60 4.71
C PRO A 160 -19.61 14.22 4.75
N LYS A 161 -20.80 14.15 5.36
CA LYS A 161 -21.67 12.98 5.28
C LYS A 161 -21.90 12.64 3.81
N PHE A 162 -21.76 11.35 3.44
CA PHE A 162 -22.04 10.88 2.09
C PHE A 162 -23.44 11.37 1.65
N LYS A 163 -23.49 12.09 0.53
CA LYS A 163 -24.71 12.49 -0.14
C LYS A 163 -24.89 11.60 -1.36
N LYS A 164 -26.03 10.92 -1.44
CA LYS A 164 -26.42 10.13 -2.60
C LYS A 164 -26.48 11.05 -3.81
N PRO A 165 -25.79 10.72 -4.94
CA PRO A 165 -25.82 11.54 -6.13
C PRO A 165 -27.15 11.37 -6.86
N THR A 166 -27.54 12.42 -7.60
CA THR A 166 -28.66 12.34 -8.56
C THR A 166 -28.19 11.72 -9.87
N ALA A 167 -29.14 11.25 -10.69
CA ALA A 167 -28.82 10.70 -12.02
C ALA A 167 -28.11 11.72 -12.93
N ASP A 168 -28.47 13.00 -12.78
CA ASP A 168 -27.88 14.07 -13.57
C ASP A 168 -26.44 14.37 -13.13
N GLU A 169 -26.15 14.38 -11.83
CA GLU A 169 -24.78 14.52 -11.31
C GLU A 169 -23.85 13.39 -11.79
N VAL A 170 -24.36 12.16 -11.82
CA VAL A 170 -23.60 11.00 -12.31
C VAL A 170 -23.40 11.12 -13.83
N ARG A 171 -24.44 11.52 -14.59
CA ARG A 171 -24.38 11.68 -16.05
C ARG A 171 -23.37 12.77 -16.44
N GLU A 172 -23.41 13.92 -15.77
CA GLU A 172 -22.49 15.02 -16.01
C GLU A 172 -21.03 14.58 -15.78
N TYR A 173 -20.75 13.92 -14.66
CA TYR A 173 -19.43 13.41 -14.36
C TYR A 173 -18.95 12.33 -15.34
N CYS A 174 -19.83 11.44 -15.79
CA CYS A 174 -19.51 10.43 -16.80
C CYS A 174 -19.22 11.05 -18.18
N ASN A 175 -19.96 12.10 -18.55
CA ASN A 175 -19.75 12.84 -19.80
C ASN A 175 -18.44 13.63 -19.79
N GLU A 176 -18.12 14.30 -18.67
CA GLU A 176 -16.84 15.01 -18.48
C GLU A 176 -15.66 14.04 -18.70
N ARG A 177 -15.76 12.83 -18.18
CA ARG A 177 -14.73 11.79 -18.31
C ARG A 177 -14.79 10.99 -19.60
N ARG A 178 -15.81 11.16 -20.41
CA ARG A 178 -16.04 10.40 -21.66
C ARG A 178 -15.91 8.88 -21.49
N ASN A 179 -16.37 8.35 -20.35
CA ASN A 179 -16.16 6.95 -19.99
C ASN A 179 -17.25 5.99 -20.50
N GLY A 180 -18.35 6.52 -21.04
CA GLY A 180 -19.45 5.74 -21.61
C GLY A 180 -20.21 4.87 -20.60
N ILE A 181 -20.14 5.19 -19.30
CA ILE A 181 -20.91 4.51 -18.26
C ILE A 181 -22.31 5.10 -18.26
N ASP A 182 -23.32 4.22 -18.27
CA ASP A 182 -24.71 4.62 -18.14
C ASP A 182 -25.01 5.01 -16.68
N ALA A 183 -25.42 6.29 -16.49
CA ALA A 183 -25.65 6.86 -15.19
C ALA A 183 -26.80 6.18 -14.43
N GLN A 184 -27.86 5.76 -15.15
CA GLN A 184 -29.00 5.10 -14.54
C GLN A 184 -28.61 3.71 -14.04
N SER A 185 -27.93 2.92 -14.86
CA SER A 185 -27.43 1.60 -14.47
C SER A 185 -26.51 1.66 -13.26
N PHE A 186 -25.69 2.71 -13.15
CA PHE A 186 -24.82 2.91 -11.99
C PHE A 186 -25.64 3.15 -10.72
N ILE A 187 -26.65 4.02 -10.78
CA ILE A 187 -27.49 4.33 -9.63
C ILE A 187 -28.29 3.10 -9.20
N ASP A 188 -28.97 2.43 -10.13
CA ASP A 188 -29.79 1.25 -9.86
C ASP A 188 -28.98 0.14 -9.19
N PHE A 189 -27.73 -0.06 -9.67
CA PHE A 189 -26.83 -1.04 -9.08
C PHE A 189 -26.49 -0.74 -7.61
N TYR A 190 -26.26 0.53 -7.25
CA TYR A 190 -25.93 0.90 -5.87
C TYR A 190 -27.16 1.13 -5.02
N ASP A 191 -28.30 1.53 -5.58
CA ASP A 191 -29.56 1.59 -4.86
C ASP A 191 -30.02 0.20 -4.39
N ALA A 192 -29.97 -0.80 -5.26
CA ALA A 192 -30.29 -2.18 -4.91
C ALA A 192 -29.42 -2.73 -3.76
N ARG A 193 -28.24 -2.13 -3.52
CA ARG A 193 -27.29 -2.52 -2.47
C ARG A 193 -27.28 -1.56 -1.27
N GLY A 194 -28.23 -0.61 -1.22
CA GLY A 194 -28.29 0.39 -0.17
C GLY A 194 -27.03 1.27 -0.08
N TRP A 195 -26.40 1.57 -1.22
CA TRP A 195 -25.14 2.34 -1.33
C TRP A 195 -24.00 1.76 -0.50
N LYS A 196 -23.95 0.42 -0.43
CA LYS A 196 -22.89 -0.34 0.23
C LYS A 196 -21.94 -0.93 -0.83
N LEU A 197 -20.64 -0.89 -0.52
CA LEU A 197 -19.61 -1.55 -1.30
C LEU A 197 -19.56 -3.05 -0.98
N THR A 198 -18.81 -3.82 -1.80
CA THR A 198 -18.55 -5.25 -1.55
C THR A 198 -17.96 -5.42 -0.16
N LYS A 199 -18.62 -5.98 0.81
CA LYS A 199 -18.33 -6.16 2.24
C LYS A 199 -19.20 -5.32 3.20
N GLY A 200 -20.30 -4.73 2.71
CA GLY A 200 -21.25 -4.05 3.58
C GLY A 200 -20.86 -2.66 4.09
N VAL A 201 -19.72 -2.13 3.66
CA VAL A 201 -19.23 -0.79 4.02
C VAL A 201 -20.01 0.26 3.23
N GLY A 202 -20.55 1.30 3.90
CA GLY A 202 -21.23 2.40 3.26
C GLY A 202 -20.33 3.16 2.29
N MET A 203 -20.85 3.53 1.12
CA MET A 203 -20.13 4.33 0.13
C MET A 203 -19.84 5.73 0.69
N LYS A 204 -18.59 6.19 0.51
CA LYS A 204 -18.16 7.55 0.92
C LYS A 204 -17.96 8.49 -0.27
N ASP A 205 -17.57 7.95 -1.42
CA ASP A 205 -17.30 8.68 -2.66
C ASP A 205 -17.82 7.89 -3.87
N TRP A 206 -18.92 8.36 -4.45
CA TRP A 206 -19.52 7.76 -5.64
C TRP A 206 -18.67 7.99 -6.90
N LYS A 207 -17.91 9.10 -6.96
CA LYS A 207 -17.00 9.38 -8.08
C LYS A 207 -15.86 8.36 -8.15
N ALA A 208 -15.36 7.92 -6.99
CA ALA A 208 -14.38 6.83 -6.92
C ALA A 208 -14.96 5.50 -7.42
N ALA A 209 -16.22 5.21 -7.11
CA ALA A 209 -16.90 4.03 -7.61
C ALA A 209 -17.07 4.05 -9.14
N ILE A 210 -17.36 5.20 -9.75
CA ILE A 210 -17.40 5.37 -11.20
C ILE A 210 -16.02 5.09 -11.82
N ARG A 211 -14.94 5.60 -11.24
CA ARG A 211 -13.57 5.31 -11.72
C ARG A 211 -13.25 3.81 -11.69
N THR A 212 -13.73 3.10 -10.69
CA THR A 212 -13.60 1.64 -10.61
C THR A 212 -14.38 0.92 -11.72
N TRP A 213 -15.60 1.36 -12.01
CA TRP A 213 -16.39 0.82 -13.12
C TRP A 213 -15.74 1.06 -14.47
N GLU A 214 -15.16 2.23 -14.67
CA GLU A 214 -14.42 2.59 -15.88
C GLU A 214 -13.22 1.65 -16.09
N LYS A 215 -12.45 1.38 -15.04
CA LYS A 215 -11.30 0.46 -15.06
C LYS A 215 -11.73 -0.97 -15.39
N ASN A 216 -12.78 -1.46 -14.75
CA ASN A 216 -13.29 -2.82 -14.97
C ASN A 216 -13.84 -3.01 -16.39
N ARG A 217 -14.46 -1.98 -16.98
CA ARG A 217 -14.95 -2.03 -18.35
C ARG A 217 -13.81 -2.12 -19.37
N LYS A 218 -12.74 -1.36 -19.16
CA LYS A 218 -11.52 -1.44 -19.99
C LYS A 218 -10.86 -2.82 -19.91
N SER A 219 -10.80 -3.42 -18.74
CA SER A 219 -10.23 -4.76 -18.56
C SER A 219 -11.07 -5.88 -19.19
N ASN A 220 -12.40 -5.74 -19.20
CA ASN A 220 -13.28 -6.70 -19.86
C ASN A 220 -13.28 -6.55 -21.39
N ALA A 221 -13.07 -5.36 -21.93
CA ALA A 221 -12.92 -5.15 -23.37
C ALA A 221 -11.63 -5.75 -23.94
N GLN A 222 -10.61 -5.95 -23.10
CA GLN A 222 -9.33 -6.59 -23.49
C GLN A 222 -9.32 -8.12 -23.32
N LYS A 223 -10.34 -8.71 -22.70
CA LYS A 223 -10.54 -10.17 -22.67
C LYS A 223 -11.22 -10.65 -23.96
N VAL A 224 -10.61 -10.39 -25.11
CA VAL A 224 -10.87 -11.16 -26.32
C VAL A 224 -10.43 -12.58 -26.03
N LYS A 225 -11.36 -13.56 -26.12
CA LYS A 225 -10.99 -14.99 -26.04
C LYS A 225 -9.78 -15.24 -26.95
N PRO A 226 -8.70 -15.88 -26.45
CA PRO A 226 -7.67 -16.33 -27.35
C PRO A 226 -8.32 -17.24 -28.40
N PRO A 227 -7.88 -17.21 -29.68
CA PRO A 227 -8.41 -18.11 -30.70
C PRO A 227 -8.25 -19.53 -30.17
N GLU A 228 -9.31 -20.33 -30.25
CA GLU A 228 -9.27 -21.78 -30.03
C GLU A 228 -8.16 -22.30 -30.95
N ARG A 229 -7.07 -22.74 -30.37
CA ARG A 229 -6.03 -23.44 -31.11
C ARG A 229 -6.56 -24.85 -31.32
N ASP A 230 -7.01 -25.11 -32.53
CA ASP A 230 -7.31 -26.45 -33.00
C ASP A 230 -5.97 -27.19 -33.13
N TYR A 231 -5.63 -27.95 -32.10
CA TYR A 231 -4.47 -28.80 -32.11
C TYR A 231 -4.91 -30.12 -32.74
N ASP A 232 -4.40 -30.40 -33.95
CA ASP A 232 -4.48 -31.72 -34.58
C ASP A 232 -3.57 -32.68 -33.79
N PHE A 233 -4.16 -33.34 -32.79
CA PHE A 233 -3.45 -34.31 -31.92
C PHE A 233 -2.97 -35.51 -32.69
N ASP A 234 -3.64 -35.93 -33.77
CA ASP A 234 -3.24 -37.08 -34.58
C ASP A 234 -1.97 -36.78 -35.39
N ALA A 235 -1.83 -35.53 -35.90
CA ALA A 235 -0.61 -35.10 -36.56
C ALA A 235 0.59 -34.94 -35.60
N LEU A 236 0.35 -34.61 -34.34
CA LEU A 236 1.38 -34.54 -33.29
C LEU A 236 1.86 -35.95 -32.86
N GLU A 237 0.95 -36.89 -32.72
CA GLU A 237 1.27 -38.29 -32.37
C GLU A 237 2.10 -38.98 -33.48
N LEU A 238 1.74 -38.77 -34.74
CA LEU A 238 2.53 -39.23 -35.90
C LEU A 238 3.94 -38.66 -35.95
N LYS A 239 4.13 -37.39 -35.58
CA LYS A 239 5.47 -36.77 -35.50
C LYS A 239 6.29 -37.33 -34.37
N LEU A 240 5.71 -37.65 -33.23
CA LEU A 240 6.40 -38.27 -32.09
C LEU A 240 6.82 -39.72 -32.37
N LEU A 241 6.00 -40.48 -33.11
CA LEU A 241 6.29 -41.86 -33.48
C LEU A 241 7.40 -41.99 -34.58
N ASN A 242 7.56 -40.95 -35.41
CA ASN A 242 8.58 -40.95 -36.49
C ASN A 242 9.90 -40.25 -36.11
N SER A 243 10.09 -39.85 -34.84
CA SER A 243 11.30 -39.18 -34.35
C SER A 243 12.23 -40.07 -33.50
N ASN A 244 12.08 -41.43 -33.61
CA ASN A 244 13.00 -42.42 -33.05
C ASN A 244 13.81 -43.11 -34.15
#